data_6da155c3268937e85761f16d1b236f3a
#
_entry.id   6da155c3268937e85761f16d1b236f3a
#
_cell.length_a   1.000
_cell.length_b   1.000
_cell.length_c   1.000
_cell.angle_alpha   90.00
_cell.angle_beta   90.00
_cell.angle_gamma   90.00
#
_symmetry.space_group_name_H-M   'P 1'
#
loop_
_entity.id
_entity.type
_entity.pdbx_description
1 polymer ?
#
loop_
_entity_poly.entity_id
_entity_poly.type
_entity_poly.pdbx_seq_one_letter_code
_entity_poly.pdbx_strand_id
1 'polypeptide(L)'
;QSDALMEVAAGTSDAAVIDSLMAGAMVGEGTSYDSLTYTVSLNAEEGEQYGVGFRQGSDLAAALNDFFAAAYADGSMQTCAETYGIQAALIAQ
;
A
#
# COMPACT_ATOMS: atom_id res chain seq x y z
N GLN A 1 -1.59 -13.19 -1.69
CA GLN A 1 -2.00 -12.55 -0.42
C GLN A 1 -3.50 -12.72 -0.17
N SER A 2 -4.35 -12.53 -1.18
CA SER A 2 -5.81 -12.72 -1.02
C SER A 2 -6.20 -14.12 -0.56
N ASP A 3 -5.50 -15.17 -1.00
CA ASP A 3 -5.73 -16.54 -0.55
C ASP A 3 -5.44 -16.70 0.95
N ALA A 4 -4.43 -16.01 1.48
CA ALA A 4 -4.12 -16.01 2.91
C ALA A 4 -5.26 -15.40 3.73
N LEU A 5 -5.88 -14.32 3.26
CA LEU A 5 -7.06 -13.72 3.91
C LEU A 5 -8.26 -14.68 3.88
N MET A 6 -8.45 -15.39 2.78
CA MET A 6 -9.52 -16.37 2.65
C MET A 6 -9.35 -17.51 3.65
N GLU A 7 -8.16 -18.01 3.87
CA GLU A 7 -7.86 -19.06 4.85
C GLU A 7 -8.20 -18.60 6.28
N VAL A 8 -7.89 -17.36 6.63
CA VAL A 8 -8.24 -16.79 7.94
C VAL A 8 -9.75 -16.63 8.07
N ALA A 9 -10.41 -16.08 7.05
CA ALA A 9 -11.87 -15.90 7.05
C ALA A 9 -12.64 -17.24 7.13
N ALA A 10 -12.10 -18.28 6.51
CA ALA A 10 -12.67 -19.63 6.55
C ALA A 10 -12.39 -20.39 7.87
N GLY A 11 -11.52 -19.85 8.73
CA GLY A 11 -11.15 -20.49 10.00
C GLY A 11 -10.13 -21.63 9.86
N THR A 12 -9.49 -21.79 8.70
CA THR A 12 -8.43 -22.79 8.47
C THR A 12 -7.06 -22.29 8.91
N SER A 13 -6.92 -20.99 9.07
CA SER A 13 -5.74 -20.33 9.66
C SER A 13 -6.19 -19.31 10.70
N ASP A 14 -5.38 -19.12 11.73
CA ASP A 14 -5.70 -18.18 12.83
C ASP A 14 -5.29 -16.74 12.51
N ALA A 15 -4.25 -16.56 11.70
CA ALA A 15 -3.73 -15.27 11.31
C ALA A 15 -2.98 -15.35 9.97
N ALA A 16 -2.80 -14.20 9.34
CA ALA A 16 -2.00 -14.05 8.13
C ALA A 16 -1.11 -12.81 8.22
N VAL A 17 0.01 -12.84 7.53
CA VAL A 17 0.88 -11.68 7.30
C VAL A 17 0.77 -11.29 5.84
N ILE A 18 0.34 -10.08 5.58
CA ILE A 18 0.16 -9.54 4.23
C ILE A 18 0.66 -8.10 4.15
N ASP A 19 0.75 -7.59 2.94
CA ASP A 19 1.05 -6.19 2.65
C ASP A 19 0.01 -5.26 3.31
N SER A 20 0.48 -4.16 3.90
CA SER A 20 -0.38 -3.22 4.63
C SER A 20 -1.34 -2.44 3.73
N LEU A 21 -0.95 -2.12 2.49
CA LEU A 21 -1.83 -1.45 1.53
C LEU A 21 -2.95 -2.39 1.08
N MET A 22 -2.63 -3.66 0.84
CA MET A 22 -3.63 -4.68 0.54
C MET A 22 -4.57 -4.91 1.73
N ALA A 23 -4.05 -4.97 2.96
CA ALA A 23 -4.86 -5.07 4.16
C ALA A 23 -5.85 -3.91 4.26
N GLY A 24 -5.39 -2.67 4.05
CA GLY A 24 -6.24 -1.48 4.08
C GLY A 24 -7.37 -1.50 3.05
N ALA A 25 -7.16 -2.14 1.90
CA ALA A 25 -8.16 -2.24 0.84
C ALA A 25 -9.15 -3.39 1.01
N MET A 26 -8.75 -4.48 1.69
CA MET A 26 -9.50 -5.74 1.69
C MET A 26 -10.03 -6.16 3.06
N VAL A 27 -9.51 -5.60 4.15
CA VAL A 27 -9.80 -6.02 5.53
C VAL A 27 -10.51 -4.89 6.29
N GLY A 28 -11.56 -5.25 7.02
CA GLY A 28 -12.31 -4.33 7.85
C GLY A 28 -13.71 -4.01 7.32
N GLU A 29 -14.47 -3.25 8.09
CA GLU A 29 -15.86 -2.93 7.80
C GLU A 29 -16.05 -2.35 6.39
N GLY A 30 -17.00 -2.91 5.65
CA GLY A 30 -17.33 -2.47 4.30
C GLY A 30 -16.40 -3.01 3.21
N THR A 31 -15.48 -3.88 3.54
CA THR A 31 -14.55 -4.52 2.59
C THR A 31 -14.91 -5.98 2.31
N SER A 32 -14.13 -6.63 1.46
CA SER A 32 -14.31 -8.06 1.12
C SER A 32 -14.16 -8.99 2.32
N TYR A 33 -13.38 -8.60 3.33
CA TYR A 33 -13.14 -9.35 4.56
C TYR A 33 -13.50 -8.50 5.78
N ASP A 34 -14.77 -8.16 5.91
CA ASP A 34 -15.31 -7.30 6.96
C ASP A 34 -15.24 -7.92 8.37
N SER A 35 -15.19 -9.25 8.45
CA SER A 35 -15.03 -9.98 9.71
C SER A 35 -13.57 -10.03 10.21
N LEU A 36 -12.61 -9.64 9.40
CA LEU A 36 -11.20 -9.62 9.76
C LEU A 36 -10.76 -8.23 10.22
N THR A 37 -9.71 -8.19 11.01
CA THR A 37 -9.03 -6.95 11.40
C THR A 37 -7.52 -7.16 11.36
N TYR A 38 -6.77 -6.11 11.06
CA TYR A 38 -5.30 -6.13 11.21
C TYR A 38 -4.91 -5.35 12.48
N THR A 39 -3.92 -5.82 13.19
CA THR A 39 -3.60 -5.36 14.53
C THR A 39 -2.17 -4.86 14.71
N VAL A 40 -1.24 -5.42 13.96
CA VAL A 40 0.20 -5.16 14.11
C VAL A 40 0.82 -4.92 12.74
N SER A 41 1.64 -3.88 12.65
CA SER A 41 2.54 -3.70 11.52
C SER A 41 3.91 -4.28 11.85
N LEU A 42 4.38 -5.19 11.01
CA LEU A 42 5.75 -5.70 11.05
C LEU A 42 6.63 -4.77 10.19
N ASN A 43 7.89 -4.65 10.56
CA ASN A 43 8.90 -3.87 9.82
C ASN A 43 8.56 -2.38 9.64
N ALA A 44 7.69 -1.81 10.48
CA ALA A 44 7.28 -0.41 10.37
C ALA A 44 8.46 0.58 10.48
N GLU A 45 9.54 0.17 11.16
CA GLU A 45 10.74 0.99 11.35
C GLU A 45 11.81 0.79 10.26
N GLU A 46 11.68 -0.23 9.43
CA GLU A 46 12.67 -0.56 8.39
C GLU A 46 12.53 0.32 7.14
N GLY A 47 11.45 1.09 7.02
CA GLY A 47 11.26 2.05 5.95
C GLY A 47 11.12 1.42 4.56
N GLU A 48 10.51 0.24 4.46
CA GLU A 48 10.21 -0.37 3.18
C GLU A 48 9.43 0.57 2.26
N GLN A 49 9.81 0.62 0.99
CA GLN A 49 9.22 1.52 0.01
C GLN A 49 8.81 0.76 -1.24
N TYR A 50 7.72 1.22 -1.86
CA TYR A 50 7.36 0.80 -3.20
C TYR A 50 8.12 1.61 -4.23
N GLY A 51 8.51 0.97 -5.31
CA GLY A 51 9.19 1.63 -6.41
C GLY A 51 8.67 1.15 -7.76
N VAL A 52 8.84 1.98 -8.77
CA VAL A 52 8.53 1.63 -10.16
C VAL A 52 9.82 1.32 -10.89
N GLY A 53 9.91 0.10 -11.43
CA GLY A 53 11.10 -0.34 -12.17
C GLY A 53 10.96 -0.08 -13.65
N PHE A 54 12.05 0.34 -14.27
CA PHE A 54 12.19 0.53 -15.71
C PHE A 54 13.36 -0.29 -16.26
N ARG A 55 13.35 -0.49 -17.55
CA ARG A 55 14.48 -1.12 -18.24
C ARG A 55 15.76 -0.32 -17.97
N GLN A 56 16.86 -1.00 -17.70
CA GLN A 56 18.16 -0.37 -17.51
C GLN A 56 18.51 0.52 -18.72
N GLY A 57 18.98 1.74 -18.45
CA GLY A 57 19.30 2.73 -19.47
C GLY A 57 18.11 3.54 -19.99
N SER A 58 16.88 3.30 -19.49
CA SER A 58 15.73 4.13 -19.79
C SER A 58 15.80 5.49 -19.10
N ASP A 59 15.33 6.54 -19.75
CA ASP A 59 15.16 7.88 -19.18
C ASP A 59 13.82 8.05 -18.43
N LEU A 60 12.95 7.04 -18.47
CA LEU A 60 11.62 7.11 -17.85
C LEU A 60 11.66 7.15 -16.32
N ALA A 61 12.68 6.58 -15.69
CA ALA A 61 12.83 6.67 -14.23
C ALA A 61 13.01 8.13 -13.77
N ALA A 62 13.87 8.88 -14.45
CA ALA A 62 14.08 10.30 -14.16
C ALA A 62 12.80 11.11 -14.43
N ALA A 63 12.13 10.86 -15.56
CA ALA A 63 10.89 11.54 -15.92
C ALA A 63 9.77 11.27 -14.89
N LEU A 64 9.65 10.03 -14.40
CA LEU A 64 8.66 9.69 -13.37
C LEU A 64 8.99 10.34 -12.03
N ASN A 65 10.27 10.38 -11.63
CA ASN A 65 10.69 11.07 -10.40
C ASN A 65 10.37 12.56 -10.45
N ASP A 66 10.61 13.22 -11.59
CA ASP A 66 10.27 14.63 -11.79
C ASP A 66 8.75 14.85 -11.69
N PHE A 67 7.97 13.95 -12.28
CA PHE A 67 6.51 13.97 -12.16
C PHE A 67 6.05 13.80 -10.71
N PHE A 68 6.61 12.84 -9.98
CA PHE A 68 6.26 12.63 -8.57
C PHE A 68 6.62 13.83 -7.71
N ALA A 69 7.79 14.45 -7.92
CA ALA A 69 8.17 15.66 -7.21
C ALA A 69 7.17 16.81 -7.43
N ALA A 70 6.74 17.01 -8.69
CA ALA A 70 5.75 18.02 -9.03
C ALA A 70 4.37 17.73 -8.42
N ALA A 71 3.90 16.49 -8.51
CA ALA A 71 2.62 16.06 -7.97
C ALA A 71 2.58 16.06 -6.43
N TYR A 72 3.71 15.80 -5.79
CA TYR A 72 3.84 15.96 -4.34
C TYR A 72 3.78 17.43 -3.94
N ALA A 73 4.50 18.30 -4.65
CA ALA A 73 4.58 19.74 -4.36
C ALA A 73 3.24 20.46 -4.57
N ASP A 74 2.46 20.07 -5.59
CA ASP A 74 1.16 20.71 -5.89
C ASP A 74 -0.01 20.12 -5.07
N GLY A 75 0.22 19.08 -4.27
CA GLY A 75 -0.77 18.43 -3.42
C GLY A 75 -1.66 17.38 -4.12
N SER A 76 -1.52 17.18 -5.42
CA SER A 76 -2.35 16.19 -6.15
C SER A 76 -2.08 14.76 -5.71
N MET A 77 -0.84 14.43 -5.39
CA MET A 77 -0.47 13.11 -4.86
C MET A 77 -1.10 12.88 -3.48
N GLN A 78 -1.11 13.86 -2.60
CA GLN A 78 -1.77 13.81 -1.30
C GLN A 78 -3.27 13.59 -1.46
N THR A 79 -3.93 14.34 -2.33
CA THR A 79 -5.37 14.21 -2.61
C THR A 79 -5.72 12.81 -3.13
N CYS A 80 -4.90 12.27 -4.03
CA CYS A 80 -5.07 10.92 -4.52
C CYS A 80 -4.92 9.88 -3.39
N ALA A 81 -3.91 10.00 -2.57
CA ALA A 81 -3.67 9.10 -1.45
C ALA A 81 -4.84 9.12 -0.43
N GLU A 82 -5.40 10.29 -0.15
CA GLU A 82 -6.56 10.45 0.72
C GLU A 82 -7.82 9.78 0.14
N THR A 83 -7.99 9.85 -1.18
CA THR A 83 -9.11 9.19 -1.86
C THR A 83 -9.11 7.68 -1.61
N TYR A 84 -7.95 7.07 -1.52
CA TYR A 84 -7.78 5.63 -1.28
C TYR A 84 -7.46 5.28 0.18
N GLY A 85 -7.40 6.26 1.09
CA GLY A 85 -7.12 6.02 2.50
C GLY A 85 -5.68 5.58 2.80
N ILE A 86 -4.73 5.89 1.93
CA ILE A 86 -3.33 5.46 2.03
C ILE A 86 -2.36 6.64 2.26
N GLN A 87 -2.88 7.79 2.64
CA GLN A 87 -2.06 9.00 2.86
C GLN A 87 -0.96 8.81 3.91
N ALA A 88 -1.17 7.92 4.89
CA ALA A 88 -0.15 7.62 5.90
C ALA A 88 1.06 6.86 5.34
N ALA A 89 0.92 6.21 4.18
CA ALA A 89 1.99 5.51 3.49
C ALA A 89 2.72 6.38 2.47
N LEU A 90 2.22 7.60 2.21
CA LEU A 90 2.84 8.53 1.27
C LEU A 90 4.12 9.12 1.88
N ILE A 91 5.23 8.99 1.18
CA ILE A 91 6.51 9.58 1.54
C ILE A 91 6.79 10.82 0.68
N ALA A 92 7.64 11.72 1.21
CA ALA A 92 8.08 12.90 0.47
C ALA A 92 8.83 12.51 -0.82
N GLN A 93 8.61 13.26 -1.87
CA GLN A 93 9.20 13.04 -3.18
C GLN A 93 10.26 14.08 -3.53
#